data_be8dbbf35fd28d573deb923bd939321e
#
_entry.id   be8dbbf35fd28d573deb923bd939321e
#
_cell.length_a   1.000
_cell.length_b   1.000
_cell.length_c   1.000
_cell.angle_alpha   90.00
_cell.angle_beta   90.00
_cell.angle_gamma   90.00
#
_symmetry.space_group_name_H-M   'P 1'
#
loop_
_entity.id
_entity.type
_entity.pdbx_description
1 polymer ?
#
loop_
_entity_poly.entity_id
_entity_poly.type
_entity_poly.pdbx_seq_one_letter_code
_entity_poly.pdbx_strand_id
1 'polypeptide(L)'
;MQQNYRELWDETRYRKVLEIQHEDILSFIAGQLRPNNFAMQFFYGFNIALVVFFLLTISRDISVAPFSLFSAMLVFMAGIPLFLILLVPLHEMLHALAFFLLGARKVRIIPRWEKLMVYAVADKFVLNFREFLFLALTPFVLINLGLIILLFVIPGVWKYAVWSALFFHATGCIGDFALLGFLSRNNPLETVNYDDFSEQKTFFFEKITNVD
;
A
#
# COMPACT_ATOMS: atom_id res chain seq x y z
N MET A 1 -12.56 -17.55 -14.19
CA MET A 1 -13.29 -16.69 -15.17
C MET A 1 -13.46 -15.34 -14.52
N GLN A 2 -12.99 -14.26 -15.13
CA GLN A 2 -13.08 -12.93 -14.54
C GLN A 2 -14.52 -12.45 -14.47
N GLN A 3 -14.94 -11.92 -13.32
CA GLN A 3 -16.28 -11.43 -13.10
C GLN A 3 -16.51 -10.12 -13.89
N ASN A 4 -17.69 -9.98 -14.53
CA ASN A 4 -18.05 -8.79 -15.24
C ASN A 4 -18.59 -7.73 -14.25
N TYR A 5 -18.02 -6.53 -14.23
CA TYR A 5 -18.48 -5.44 -13.34
C TYR A 5 -19.98 -5.11 -13.50
N ARG A 6 -20.57 -5.33 -14.68
CA ARG A 6 -22.01 -5.08 -14.92
C ARG A 6 -22.93 -6.00 -14.11
N GLU A 7 -22.45 -7.22 -13.79
CA GLU A 7 -23.20 -8.18 -12.97
C GLU A 7 -23.34 -7.72 -11.52
N LEU A 8 -22.44 -6.84 -11.06
CA LEU A 8 -22.46 -6.31 -9.70
C LEU A 8 -23.63 -5.33 -9.46
N TRP A 9 -24.24 -4.83 -10.54
CA TRP A 9 -25.41 -3.94 -10.49
C TRP A 9 -26.74 -4.68 -10.48
N ASP A 10 -26.72 -6.02 -10.47
CA ASP A 10 -27.91 -6.83 -10.25
C ASP A 10 -28.20 -6.86 -8.73
N GLU A 11 -29.16 -6.05 -8.29
CA GLU A 11 -29.55 -5.87 -6.90
C GLU A 11 -30.15 -7.15 -6.27
N THR A 12 -30.49 -8.16 -7.07
CA THR A 12 -30.93 -9.47 -6.57
C THR A 12 -29.75 -10.33 -6.12
N ARG A 13 -28.54 -10.04 -6.59
CA ARG A 13 -27.32 -10.81 -6.36
C ARG A 13 -26.27 -10.08 -5.55
N TYR A 14 -26.22 -8.75 -5.66
CA TYR A 14 -25.19 -7.92 -5.04
C TYR A 14 -25.81 -6.68 -4.39
N ARG A 15 -25.26 -6.27 -3.26
CA ARG A 15 -25.58 -5.02 -2.58
C ARG A 15 -24.38 -4.08 -2.66
N LYS A 16 -24.57 -2.84 -3.13
CA LYS A 16 -23.52 -1.82 -3.06
C LYS A 16 -23.30 -1.42 -1.60
N VAL A 17 -22.09 -1.64 -1.09
CA VAL A 17 -21.71 -1.39 0.30
C VAL A 17 -21.09 -0.02 0.45
N LEU A 18 -20.28 0.41 -0.54
CA LEU A 18 -19.55 1.67 -0.48
C LEU A 18 -19.25 2.18 -1.88
N GLU A 19 -19.23 3.48 -2.01
CA GLU A 19 -18.75 4.22 -3.18
C GLU A 19 -17.80 5.31 -2.69
N ILE A 20 -16.60 5.40 -3.25
CA ILE A 20 -15.59 6.39 -2.88
C ILE A 20 -15.24 7.20 -4.12
N GLN A 21 -15.41 8.51 -4.06
CA GLN A 21 -14.85 9.41 -5.07
C GLN A 21 -13.32 9.40 -4.93
N HIS A 22 -12.58 9.37 -6.04
CA HIS A 22 -11.11 9.41 -5.98
C HIS A 22 -10.58 10.68 -5.31
N GLU A 23 -11.37 11.75 -5.27
CA GLU A 23 -11.02 12.97 -4.52
C GLU A 23 -11.16 12.80 -3.01
N ASP A 24 -12.00 11.88 -2.54
CA ASP A 24 -12.27 11.64 -1.11
C ASP A 24 -11.43 10.51 -0.51
N ILE A 25 -10.56 9.88 -1.31
CA ILE A 25 -9.79 8.70 -0.90
C ILE A 25 -8.95 8.96 0.37
N LEU A 26 -8.36 10.15 0.51
CA LEU A 26 -7.58 10.51 1.71
C LEU A 26 -8.46 10.60 2.96
N SER A 27 -9.64 11.18 2.83
CA SER A 27 -10.63 11.26 3.94
C SER A 27 -11.11 9.87 4.33
N PHE A 28 -11.34 9.00 3.36
CA PHE A 28 -11.67 7.61 3.60
C PHE A 28 -10.55 6.87 4.33
N ILE A 29 -9.30 6.96 3.85
CA ILE A 29 -8.12 6.36 4.47
C ILE A 29 -8.01 6.83 5.93
N ALA A 30 -8.12 8.15 6.18
CA ALA A 30 -8.07 8.72 7.52
C ALA A 30 -9.11 8.11 8.47
N GLY A 31 -10.30 7.81 7.97
CA GLY A 31 -11.36 7.11 8.72
C GLY A 31 -11.04 5.65 9.07
N GLN A 32 -10.10 5.01 8.35
CA GLN A 32 -9.73 3.60 8.53
C GLN A 32 -8.50 3.38 9.43
N LEU A 33 -7.86 4.42 9.94
CA LEU A 33 -6.58 4.32 10.67
C LEU A 33 -6.65 3.61 12.04
N ARG A 34 -7.84 3.25 12.52
CA ARG A 34 -7.99 2.57 13.81
C ARG A 34 -7.43 1.14 13.73
N PRO A 35 -6.63 0.68 14.73
CA PRO A 35 -6.05 -0.67 14.74
C PRO A 35 -7.06 -1.73 15.18
N ASN A 36 -8.27 -1.72 14.61
CA ASN A 36 -9.38 -2.60 14.97
C ASN A 36 -9.51 -3.83 14.05
N ASN A 37 -8.53 -4.07 13.21
CA ASN A 37 -8.45 -5.23 12.34
C ASN A 37 -6.99 -5.68 12.18
N PHE A 38 -6.79 -6.93 11.73
CA PHE A 38 -5.47 -7.54 11.60
C PHE A 38 -4.55 -6.79 10.64
N ALA A 39 -5.06 -6.26 9.52
CA ALA A 39 -4.23 -5.54 8.54
C ALA A 39 -3.60 -4.28 9.17
N MET A 40 -4.39 -3.46 9.87
CA MET A 40 -3.88 -2.26 10.53
C MET A 40 -2.99 -2.59 11.74
N GLN A 41 -3.30 -3.66 12.51
CA GLN A 41 -2.43 -4.12 13.61
C GLN A 41 -1.08 -4.58 13.08
N PHE A 42 -1.06 -5.35 12.00
CA PHE A 42 0.18 -5.75 11.33
C PHE A 42 0.96 -4.53 10.82
N PHE A 43 0.29 -3.59 10.15
CA PHE A 43 0.91 -2.36 9.66
C PHE A 43 1.62 -1.57 10.78
N TYR A 44 0.93 -1.31 11.87
CA TYR A 44 1.53 -0.60 13.01
C TYR A 44 2.63 -1.42 13.69
N GLY A 45 2.42 -2.72 13.90
CA GLY A 45 3.43 -3.62 14.48
C GLY A 45 4.71 -3.66 13.65
N PHE A 46 4.59 -3.75 12.32
CA PHE A 46 5.73 -3.71 11.40
C PHE A 46 6.50 -2.38 11.52
N ASN A 47 5.80 -1.24 11.48
CA ASN A 47 6.44 0.08 11.59
C ASN A 47 7.10 0.28 12.96
N ILE A 48 6.49 -0.19 14.06
CA ILE A 48 7.10 -0.15 15.40
C ILE A 48 8.37 -1.02 15.42
N ALA A 49 8.33 -2.22 14.84
CA ALA A 49 9.50 -3.09 14.75
C ALA A 49 10.64 -2.44 13.95
N LEU A 50 10.33 -1.71 12.86
CA LEU A 50 11.33 -0.93 12.13
C LEU A 50 11.98 0.15 13.00
N VAL A 51 11.18 0.88 13.79
CA VAL A 51 11.72 1.91 14.72
C VAL A 51 12.65 1.26 15.73
N VAL A 52 12.24 0.15 16.35
CA VAL A 52 13.10 -0.59 17.31
C VAL A 52 14.40 -1.05 16.65
N PHE A 53 14.31 -1.63 15.46
CA PHE A 53 15.51 -2.11 14.74
C PHE A 53 16.44 -0.95 14.33
N PHE A 54 15.89 0.20 13.93
CA PHE A 54 16.65 1.42 13.69
C PHE A 54 17.40 1.89 14.94
N LEU A 55 16.70 1.97 16.09
CA LEU A 55 17.32 2.39 17.37
C LEU A 55 18.45 1.44 17.79
N LEU A 56 18.28 0.14 17.59
CA LEU A 56 19.35 -0.84 17.84
C LEU A 56 20.53 -0.63 16.89
N THR A 57 20.27 -0.32 15.62
CA THR A 57 21.31 -0.05 14.62
C THR A 57 22.13 1.18 14.99
N ILE A 58 21.47 2.30 15.33
CA ILE A 58 22.17 3.55 15.68
C ILE A 58 22.93 3.40 17.02
N SER A 59 22.35 2.72 18.02
CA SER A 59 23.01 2.44 19.30
C SER A 59 24.29 1.64 19.12
N ARG A 60 24.26 0.60 18.27
CA ARG A 60 25.43 -0.18 17.91
C ARG A 60 26.49 0.70 17.23
N ASP A 61 26.12 1.49 16.26
CA ASP A 61 27.06 2.30 15.48
C ASP A 61 27.75 3.36 16.36
N ILE A 62 27.03 3.97 17.30
CA ILE A 62 27.63 4.90 18.27
C ILE A 62 28.67 4.19 19.15
N SER A 63 28.46 2.90 19.47
CA SER A 63 29.33 2.15 20.40
C SER A 63 30.59 1.61 19.76
N VAL A 64 30.65 1.45 18.43
CA VAL A 64 31.69 0.63 17.78
C VAL A 64 32.75 1.43 17.03
N ALA A 65 32.50 2.66 16.59
CA ALA A 65 33.42 3.36 15.69
C ALA A 65 33.47 4.87 15.93
N PRO A 66 34.35 5.64 15.28
CA PRO A 66 34.18 7.08 15.16
C PRO A 66 32.92 7.33 14.33
N PHE A 67 31.74 7.35 14.99
CA PHE A 67 30.44 7.57 14.40
C PHE A 67 30.09 9.06 14.44
N SER A 68 29.73 9.61 13.29
CA SER A 68 29.23 10.98 13.19
C SER A 68 27.72 10.97 13.04
N LEU A 69 27.00 11.33 14.11
CA LEU A 69 25.54 11.48 14.09
C LEU A 69 25.11 12.53 13.05
N PHE A 70 25.89 13.61 12.88
CA PHE A 70 25.61 14.63 11.88
C PHE A 70 25.64 14.07 10.44
N SER A 71 26.68 13.27 10.12
CA SER A 71 26.76 12.61 8.82
C SER A 71 25.62 11.61 8.60
N ALA A 72 25.25 10.85 9.63
CA ALA A 72 24.14 9.91 9.57
C ALA A 72 22.81 10.65 9.31
N MET A 73 22.56 11.79 9.96
CA MET A 73 21.38 12.63 9.72
C MET A 73 21.34 13.19 8.28
N LEU A 74 22.47 13.70 7.76
CA LEU A 74 22.52 14.19 6.39
C LEU A 74 22.22 13.10 5.37
N VAL A 75 22.80 11.91 5.55
CA VAL A 75 22.57 10.76 4.67
C VAL A 75 21.15 10.25 4.82
N PHE A 76 20.58 10.24 6.03
CA PHE A 76 19.16 9.91 6.23
C PHE A 76 18.25 10.87 5.45
N MET A 77 18.52 12.17 5.51
CA MET A 77 17.75 13.16 4.72
C MET A 77 17.88 12.93 3.21
N ALA A 78 19.03 12.46 2.73
CA ALA A 78 19.22 12.10 1.31
C ALA A 78 18.37 10.88 0.87
N GLY A 79 17.89 10.07 1.79
CA GLY A 79 16.95 8.97 1.49
C GLY A 79 15.54 9.44 1.11
N ILE A 80 15.13 10.66 1.48
CA ILE A 80 13.82 11.22 1.13
C ILE A 80 13.64 11.38 -0.39
N PRO A 81 14.55 12.07 -1.12
CA PRO A 81 14.43 12.12 -2.57
C PRO A 81 14.54 10.73 -3.22
N LEU A 82 15.33 9.81 -2.68
CA LEU A 82 15.37 8.43 -3.15
C LEU A 82 13.98 7.76 -3.05
N PHE A 83 13.29 7.95 -1.94
CA PHE A 83 11.91 7.47 -1.77
C PHE A 83 10.98 8.11 -2.80
N LEU A 84 10.93 9.45 -2.89
CA LEU A 84 9.96 10.17 -3.73
C LEU A 84 10.17 9.91 -5.23
N ILE A 85 11.43 9.90 -5.69
CA ILE A 85 11.77 9.84 -7.12
C ILE A 85 11.80 8.40 -7.63
N LEU A 86 12.24 7.46 -6.80
CA LEU A 86 12.45 6.07 -7.22
C LEU A 86 11.39 5.13 -6.65
N LEU A 87 11.14 5.16 -5.34
CA LEU A 87 10.29 4.14 -4.71
C LEU A 87 8.80 4.39 -4.90
N VAL A 88 8.35 5.64 -4.96
CA VAL A 88 6.92 5.92 -5.25
C VAL A 88 6.55 5.45 -6.67
N PRO A 89 7.27 5.80 -7.75
CA PRO A 89 6.98 5.23 -9.07
C PRO A 89 7.11 3.71 -9.12
N LEU A 90 8.13 3.13 -8.47
CA LEU A 90 8.31 1.68 -8.42
C LEU A 90 7.15 0.98 -7.72
N HIS A 91 6.63 1.55 -6.63
CA HIS A 91 5.47 1.06 -5.90
C HIS A 91 4.24 0.97 -6.82
N GLU A 92 3.93 2.04 -7.55
CA GLU A 92 2.81 2.06 -8.49
C GLU A 92 3.01 1.12 -9.69
N MET A 93 4.26 0.99 -10.16
CA MET A 93 4.58 0.01 -11.20
C MET A 93 4.37 -1.43 -10.74
N LEU A 94 4.64 -1.73 -9.45
CA LEU A 94 4.39 -3.05 -8.88
C LEU A 94 2.90 -3.33 -8.73
N HIS A 95 2.07 -2.32 -8.36
CA HIS A 95 0.62 -2.45 -8.43
C HIS A 95 0.14 -2.71 -9.86
N ALA A 96 0.65 -1.95 -10.84
CA ALA A 96 0.32 -2.16 -12.25
C ALA A 96 0.71 -3.56 -12.75
N LEU A 97 1.88 -4.06 -12.33
CA LEU A 97 2.33 -5.43 -12.61
C LEU A 97 1.40 -6.46 -11.96
N ALA A 98 1.01 -6.27 -10.69
CA ALA A 98 0.09 -7.15 -9.99
C ALA A 98 -1.28 -7.20 -10.69
N PHE A 99 -1.83 -6.05 -11.10
CA PHE A 99 -3.04 -6.00 -11.93
C PHE A 99 -2.88 -6.79 -13.23
N PHE A 100 -1.75 -6.62 -13.91
CA PHE A 100 -1.48 -7.35 -15.15
C PHE A 100 -1.40 -8.86 -14.94
N LEU A 101 -0.75 -9.31 -13.86
CA LEU A 101 -0.66 -10.73 -13.48
C LEU A 101 -2.03 -11.32 -13.14
N LEU A 102 -2.93 -10.52 -12.54
CA LEU A 102 -4.32 -10.89 -12.28
C LEU A 102 -5.19 -10.92 -13.55
N GLY A 103 -4.67 -10.44 -14.68
CA GLY A 103 -5.36 -10.47 -15.98
C GLY A 103 -5.99 -9.14 -16.41
N ALA A 104 -5.77 -8.06 -15.69
CA ALA A 104 -6.24 -6.73 -16.09
C ALA A 104 -5.52 -6.27 -17.38
N ARG A 105 -6.27 -5.67 -18.31
CA ARG A 105 -5.76 -5.21 -19.60
C ARG A 105 -5.69 -3.69 -19.73
N LYS A 106 -6.48 -2.97 -18.93
CA LYS A 106 -6.61 -1.51 -18.97
C LYS A 106 -6.11 -0.92 -17.67
N VAL A 107 -4.79 -1.03 -17.43
CA VAL A 107 -4.14 -0.47 -16.24
C VAL A 107 -3.59 0.91 -16.57
N ARG A 108 -3.78 1.87 -15.66
CA ARG A 108 -3.24 3.23 -15.76
C ARG A 108 -2.60 3.62 -14.43
N ILE A 109 -1.51 4.36 -14.51
CA ILE A 109 -0.90 5.05 -13.37
C ILE A 109 -1.31 6.51 -13.47
N ILE A 110 -2.01 7.02 -12.46
CA ILE A 110 -2.61 8.35 -12.46
C ILE A 110 -1.90 9.22 -11.41
N PRO A 111 -1.11 10.22 -11.82
CA PRO A 111 -0.57 11.20 -10.89
C PRO A 111 -1.64 12.23 -10.51
N ARG A 112 -1.74 12.53 -9.23
CA ARG A 112 -2.55 13.60 -8.64
C ARG A 112 -1.61 14.56 -7.89
N TRP A 113 -0.99 15.44 -8.64
CA TRP A 113 0.03 16.34 -8.11
C TRP A 113 -0.49 17.27 -7.02
N GLU A 114 -1.77 17.66 -7.10
CA GLU A 114 -2.44 18.51 -6.11
C GLU A 114 -2.50 17.85 -4.72
N LYS A 115 -2.45 16.52 -4.67
CA LYS A 115 -2.50 15.73 -3.43
C LYS A 115 -1.20 15.01 -3.13
N LEU A 116 -0.15 15.23 -3.93
CA LEU A 116 1.13 14.52 -3.87
C LEU A 116 0.94 12.99 -3.86
N MET A 117 -0.02 12.52 -4.67
CA MET A 117 -0.36 11.09 -4.78
C MET A 117 -0.16 10.61 -6.21
N VAL A 118 0.22 9.35 -6.30
CA VAL A 118 0.20 8.56 -7.53
C VAL A 118 -0.54 7.27 -7.19
N TYR A 119 -1.33 6.74 -8.08
CA TYR A 119 -2.01 5.45 -7.87
C TYR A 119 -2.23 4.70 -9.17
N ALA A 120 -2.06 3.38 -9.12
CA ALA A 120 -2.36 2.48 -10.21
C ALA A 120 -3.81 1.99 -10.10
N VAL A 121 -4.55 2.03 -11.20
CA VAL A 121 -5.92 1.53 -11.27
C VAL A 121 -6.13 0.71 -12.54
N ALA A 122 -7.04 -0.26 -12.47
CA ALA A 122 -7.48 -1.06 -13.60
C ALA A 122 -8.96 -0.82 -13.89
N ASP A 123 -9.25 -0.17 -15.04
CA ASP A 123 -10.60 0.24 -15.40
C ASP A 123 -11.58 -0.94 -15.47
N LYS A 124 -12.62 -0.89 -14.63
CA LYS A 124 -13.71 -1.87 -14.58
C LYS A 124 -13.24 -3.32 -14.38
N PHE A 125 -12.10 -3.47 -13.72
CA PHE A 125 -11.55 -4.76 -13.35
C PHE A 125 -12.00 -5.13 -11.95
N VAL A 126 -12.79 -6.19 -11.83
CA VAL A 126 -13.33 -6.64 -10.54
C VAL A 126 -12.28 -7.42 -9.78
N LEU A 127 -12.04 -7.03 -8.54
CA LEU A 127 -11.16 -7.72 -7.61
C LEU A 127 -11.97 -8.34 -6.47
N ASN A 128 -11.69 -9.58 -6.15
CA ASN A 128 -12.10 -10.18 -4.89
C ASN A 128 -11.05 -9.90 -3.79
N PHE A 129 -11.37 -10.26 -2.54
CA PHE A 129 -10.48 -10.00 -1.40
C PHE A 129 -9.09 -10.61 -1.56
N ARG A 130 -8.96 -11.82 -2.11
CA ARG A 130 -7.64 -12.48 -2.29
C ARG A 130 -6.81 -11.79 -3.35
N GLU A 131 -7.44 -11.38 -4.43
CA GLU A 131 -6.79 -10.61 -5.50
C GLU A 131 -6.38 -9.22 -5.01
N PHE A 132 -7.24 -8.56 -4.21
CA PHE A 132 -6.91 -7.29 -3.59
C PHE A 132 -5.77 -7.43 -2.56
N LEU A 133 -5.76 -8.49 -1.76
CA LEU A 133 -4.67 -8.81 -0.84
C LEU A 133 -3.33 -8.97 -1.59
N PHE A 134 -3.33 -9.72 -2.69
CA PHE A 134 -2.14 -9.87 -3.55
C PHE A 134 -1.70 -8.51 -4.11
N LEU A 135 -2.64 -7.73 -4.64
CA LEU A 135 -2.39 -6.39 -5.17
C LEU A 135 -1.74 -5.48 -4.10
N ALA A 136 -2.36 -5.34 -2.94
CA ALA A 136 -1.93 -4.44 -1.88
C ALA A 136 -0.57 -4.84 -1.26
N LEU A 137 -0.32 -6.15 -1.11
CA LEU A 137 0.92 -6.63 -0.49
C LEU A 137 2.10 -6.72 -1.45
N THR A 138 1.90 -6.76 -2.75
CA THR A 138 3.00 -6.91 -3.73
C THR A 138 4.07 -5.83 -3.57
N PRO A 139 3.78 -4.51 -3.67
CA PRO A 139 4.81 -3.49 -3.49
C PRO A 139 5.33 -3.44 -2.06
N PHE A 140 4.46 -3.60 -1.06
CA PHE A 140 4.87 -3.61 0.34
C PHE A 140 5.94 -4.67 0.62
N VAL A 141 5.70 -5.91 0.19
CA VAL A 141 6.62 -7.02 0.45
C VAL A 141 7.91 -6.86 -0.37
N LEU A 142 7.80 -6.64 -1.67
CA LEU A 142 8.97 -6.64 -2.56
C LEU A 142 9.93 -5.49 -2.26
N ILE A 143 9.42 -4.28 -2.07
CA ILE A 143 10.27 -3.11 -1.82
C ILE A 143 10.84 -3.16 -0.41
N ASN A 144 10.04 -3.42 0.64
CA ASN A 144 10.55 -3.47 2.01
C ASN A 144 11.57 -4.60 2.19
N LEU A 145 11.31 -5.78 1.61
CA LEU A 145 12.28 -6.89 1.65
C LEU A 145 13.59 -6.51 0.95
N GLY A 146 13.51 -5.89 -0.24
CA GLY A 146 14.69 -5.40 -0.96
C GLY A 146 15.48 -4.38 -0.16
N LEU A 147 14.80 -3.40 0.46
CA LEU A 147 15.45 -2.40 1.31
C LEU A 147 16.06 -3.01 2.58
N ILE A 148 15.37 -3.97 3.22
CA ILE A 148 15.93 -4.70 4.37
C ILE A 148 17.19 -5.45 3.97
N ILE A 149 17.21 -6.13 2.84
CA ILE A 149 18.43 -6.80 2.33
C ILE A 149 19.54 -5.78 2.09
N LEU A 150 19.23 -4.61 1.51
CA LEU A 150 20.21 -3.55 1.28
C LEU A 150 20.83 -3.01 2.56
N LEU A 151 20.10 -3.00 3.71
CA LEU A 151 20.69 -2.61 5.01
C LEU A 151 21.84 -3.50 5.45
N PHE A 152 21.86 -4.77 5.04
CA PHE A 152 22.96 -5.70 5.34
C PHE A 152 24.11 -5.63 4.34
N VAL A 153 23.86 -5.10 3.14
CA VAL A 153 24.87 -5.03 2.06
C VAL A 153 25.57 -3.67 2.05
N ILE A 154 24.85 -2.59 2.30
CA ILE A 154 25.38 -1.22 2.23
C ILE A 154 26.16 -0.89 3.52
N PRO A 155 27.49 -0.65 3.43
CA PRO A 155 28.32 -0.40 4.60
C PRO A 155 28.27 1.06 5.07
N GLY A 156 28.69 1.28 6.30
CA GLY A 156 28.97 2.60 6.87
C GLY A 156 27.72 3.47 6.97
N VAL A 157 27.92 4.77 6.75
CA VAL A 157 26.88 5.79 6.93
C VAL A 157 25.77 5.74 5.87
N TRP A 158 26.04 5.17 4.68
CA TRP A 158 25.08 5.12 3.58
C TRP A 158 23.84 4.27 3.87
N LYS A 159 23.90 3.33 4.81
CA LYS A 159 22.72 2.58 5.26
C LYS A 159 21.60 3.48 5.83
N TYR A 160 21.93 4.70 6.29
CA TYR A 160 20.93 5.64 6.81
C TYR A 160 20.02 6.21 5.72
N ALA A 161 20.50 6.33 4.46
CA ALA A 161 19.63 6.63 3.34
C ALA A 161 18.63 5.49 3.06
N VAL A 162 19.10 4.24 3.18
CA VAL A 162 18.23 3.06 3.04
C VAL A 162 17.21 3.00 4.17
N TRP A 163 17.60 3.30 5.42
CA TRP A 163 16.68 3.41 6.55
C TRP A 163 15.59 4.45 6.30
N SER A 164 15.97 5.64 5.83
CA SER A 164 15.00 6.68 5.47
C SER A 164 14.03 6.20 4.40
N ALA A 165 14.55 5.65 3.31
CA ALA A 165 13.73 5.13 2.22
C ALA A 165 12.77 4.01 2.72
N LEU A 166 13.24 3.12 3.60
CA LEU A 166 12.43 2.05 4.20
C LEU A 166 11.31 2.61 5.07
N PHE A 167 11.57 3.60 5.93
CA PHE A 167 10.55 4.23 6.77
C PHE A 167 9.49 4.94 5.93
N PHE A 168 9.91 5.76 4.97
CA PHE A 168 8.96 6.49 4.13
C PHE A 168 8.13 5.55 3.26
N HIS A 169 8.74 4.48 2.72
CA HIS A 169 7.99 3.50 1.94
C HIS A 169 7.03 2.69 2.84
N ALA A 170 7.50 2.14 3.96
CA ALA A 170 6.66 1.32 4.85
C ALA A 170 5.45 2.12 5.38
N THR A 171 5.67 3.38 5.82
CA THR A 171 4.59 4.26 6.26
C THR A 171 3.70 4.72 5.12
N GLY A 172 4.26 4.92 3.92
CA GLY A 172 3.51 5.31 2.71
C GLY A 172 2.49 4.26 2.25
N CYS A 173 2.69 2.98 2.57
CA CYS A 173 1.73 1.90 2.27
C CYS A 173 0.44 1.96 3.11
N ILE A 174 0.24 3.00 3.94
CA ILE A 174 -0.93 3.15 4.81
C ILE A 174 -2.26 3.09 4.03
N GLY A 175 -2.29 3.57 2.80
CA GLY A 175 -3.47 3.54 1.93
C GLY A 175 -3.90 2.10 1.61
N ASP A 176 -2.96 1.26 1.22
CA ASP A 176 -3.19 -0.15 0.90
C ASP A 176 -3.71 -0.92 2.11
N PHE A 177 -3.08 -0.70 3.27
CA PHE A 177 -3.50 -1.34 4.52
C PHE A 177 -4.84 -0.84 5.03
N ALA A 178 -5.18 0.43 4.82
CA ALA A 178 -6.48 0.99 5.18
C ALA A 178 -7.61 0.36 4.35
N LEU A 179 -7.42 0.25 3.03
CA LEU A 179 -8.36 -0.42 2.13
C LEU A 179 -8.47 -1.92 2.44
N LEU A 180 -7.34 -2.59 2.65
CA LEU A 180 -7.31 -4.00 3.05
C LEU A 180 -8.02 -4.22 4.39
N GLY A 181 -7.81 -3.31 5.35
CA GLY A 181 -8.49 -3.32 6.64
C GLY A 181 -10.00 -3.12 6.52
N PHE A 182 -10.46 -2.26 5.62
CA PHE A 182 -11.88 -2.09 5.30
C PHE A 182 -12.47 -3.38 4.73
N LEU A 183 -11.85 -3.95 3.68
CA LEU A 183 -12.31 -5.19 3.06
C LEU A 183 -12.33 -6.37 4.03
N SER A 184 -11.35 -6.49 4.91
CA SER A 184 -11.26 -7.59 5.88
C SER A 184 -12.38 -7.58 6.92
N ARG A 185 -13.02 -6.42 7.16
CA ARG A 185 -14.13 -6.26 8.11
C ARG A 185 -15.51 -6.44 7.48
N ASN A 186 -15.61 -6.26 6.17
CA ASN A 186 -16.88 -6.27 5.45
C ASN A 186 -17.04 -7.57 4.66
N ASN A 187 -17.19 -8.70 5.37
CA ASN A 187 -17.37 -10.03 4.79
C ASN A 187 -16.39 -10.32 3.62
N PRO A 188 -15.10 -10.58 3.91
CA PRO A 188 -14.05 -10.60 2.89
C PRO A 188 -14.25 -11.66 1.80
N LEU A 189 -15.04 -12.71 2.05
CA LEU A 189 -15.30 -13.77 1.06
C LEU A 189 -16.36 -13.37 0.03
N GLU A 190 -17.21 -12.41 0.38
CA GLU A 190 -18.34 -11.99 -0.45
C GLU A 190 -18.16 -10.57 -1.02
N THR A 191 -17.15 -9.82 -0.53
CA THR A 191 -16.90 -8.45 -0.98
C THR A 191 -16.00 -8.42 -2.19
N VAL A 192 -16.41 -7.66 -3.20
CA VAL A 192 -15.66 -7.36 -4.43
C VAL A 192 -15.63 -5.87 -4.66
N ASN A 193 -14.60 -5.40 -5.36
CA ASN A 193 -14.49 -3.98 -5.73
C ASN A 193 -13.99 -3.80 -7.16
N TYR A 194 -14.25 -2.65 -7.75
CA TYR A 194 -13.64 -2.20 -9.00
C TYR A 194 -13.56 -0.66 -9.06
N ASP A 195 -12.65 -0.18 -9.90
CA ASP A 195 -12.48 1.24 -10.21
C ASP A 195 -13.15 1.59 -11.54
N ASP A 196 -13.82 2.74 -11.62
CA ASP A 196 -14.33 3.31 -12.86
C ASP A 196 -13.61 4.62 -13.18
N PHE A 197 -12.83 4.64 -14.26
CA PHE A 197 -12.12 5.84 -14.70
C PHE A 197 -13.04 6.96 -15.15
N SER A 198 -14.16 6.61 -15.78
CA SER A 198 -15.07 7.60 -16.34
C SER A 198 -15.80 8.36 -15.24
N GLU A 199 -16.10 7.69 -14.14
CA GLU A 199 -16.76 8.28 -12.97
C GLU A 199 -15.79 8.76 -11.90
N GLN A 200 -14.50 8.41 -11.99
CA GLN A 200 -13.46 8.66 -10.98
C GLN A 200 -13.86 8.13 -9.60
N LYS A 201 -14.36 6.91 -9.56
CA LYS A 201 -14.92 6.26 -8.37
C LYS A 201 -14.39 4.86 -8.20
N THR A 202 -14.32 4.43 -6.95
CA THR A 202 -14.16 3.02 -6.55
C THR A 202 -15.46 2.54 -5.95
N PHE A 203 -15.95 1.41 -6.43
CA PHE A 203 -17.18 0.78 -5.98
C PHE A 203 -16.88 -0.51 -5.23
N PHE A 204 -17.58 -0.72 -4.12
CA PHE A 204 -17.54 -1.94 -3.32
C PHE A 204 -18.92 -2.58 -3.26
N PHE A 205 -18.97 -3.87 -3.55
CA PHE A 205 -20.21 -4.66 -3.54
C PHE A 205 -20.02 -5.89 -2.66
N GLU A 206 -21.09 -6.32 -2.02
CA GLU A 206 -21.17 -7.54 -1.27
C GLU A 206 -22.19 -8.46 -1.94
N LYS A 207 -21.83 -9.73 -2.13
CA LYS A 207 -22.75 -10.73 -2.68
C LYS A 207 -23.84 -11.02 -1.66
N ILE A 208 -25.09 -11.04 -2.09
CA ILE A 208 -26.23 -11.43 -1.27
C ILE A 208 -26.23 -12.95 -1.19
N THR A 209 -25.85 -13.47 -0.04
CA THR A 209 -26.05 -14.89 0.29
C THR A 209 -27.44 -15.03 0.87
N ASN A 210 -28.36 -15.66 0.14
CA ASN A 210 -29.62 -16.08 0.74
C ASN A 210 -29.29 -17.04 1.89
N VAL A 211 -29.49 -16.57 3.11
CA VAL A 211 -29.49 -17.46 4.28
C VAL A 211 -30.84 -18.18 4.22
N ASP A 212 -30.84 -19.42 3.70
CA ASP A 212 -31.97 -20.35 3.81
C ASP A 212 -32.18 -20.73 5.29
#